data_1f4401406928777198d76972db78aa34
#
_entry.id   1f4401406928777198d76972db78aa34
#
_cell.length_a   1.000
_cell.length_b   1.000
_cell.length_c   1.000
_cell.angle_alpha   90.00
_cell.angle_beta   90.00
_cell.angle_gamma   90.00
#
_symmetry.space_group_name_H-M   'P 1'
#
loop_
_entity.id
_entity.type
_entity.pdbx_description
1 polymer ?
#
loop_
_entity_poly.entity_id
_entity_poly.type
_entity_poly.pdbx_seq_one_letter_code
_entity_poly.pdbx_strand_id
1 'polypeptide(L)'
;MRISGYHLDDPIGKTNALLCCQCNLCEYFSCPAGLHPRLNNLYFRNEVSQQKLRYERKTETYETRSAREYRKVPSKRLIARLGLTAFDCKAPMTDTGLEVKNVHIALGQCVGAPCEPIVSVGDHVEAGQMIGKIQDGKLGAPVHASISGNVLSIADGYIEIGG
;
A
#
# COMPACT_ATOMS: atom_id res chain seq x y z
N MET A 1 9.64 18.49 -10.70
CA MET A 1 8.59 18.79 -9.74
C MET A 1 8.29 20.28 -9.82
N ARG A 2 7.14 20.66 -10.40
CA ARG A 2 6.79 22.07 -10.68
C ARG A 2 5.83 22.67 -9.64
N ILE A 3 5.62 22.03 -8.51
CA ILE A 3 4.59 22.44 -7.53
C ILE A 3 5.16 23.39 -6.46
N SER A 4 6.46 23.43 -6.28
CA SER A 4 7.06 24.24 -5.22
C SER A 4 7.39 25.65 -5.72
N GLY A 5 6.52 26.59 -5.46
CA GLY A 5 6.92 27.97 -5.31
C GLY A 5 6.45 28.99 -6.34
N TYR A 6 5.97 28.62 -7.53
CA TYR A 6 5.65 29.63 -8.54
C TYR A 6 4.16 29.83 -8.85
N HIS A 7 3.29 28.93 -8.39
CA HIS A 7 1.84 29.01 -8.67
C HIS A 7 1.03 28.47 -7.49
N LEU A 8 1.19 29.11 -6.32
CA LEU A 8 0.43 28.75 -5.12
C LEU A 8 -1.08 28.93 -5.31
N ASP A 9 -1.49 29.74 -6.26
CA ASP A 9 -2.89 30.03 -6.57
C ASP A 9 -3.45 29.24 -7.77
N ASP A 10 -2.63 28.40 -8.43
CA ASP A 10 -3.07 27.56 -9.53
C ASP A 10 -3.70 26.25 -9.01
N PRO A 11 -5.05 26.13 -9.01
CA PRO A 11 -5.72 24.93 -8.53
C PRO A 11 -5.39 23.69 -9.39
N ILE A 12 -5.17 23.87 -10.70
CA ILE A 12 -4.82 22.78 -11.62
C ILE A 12 -3.40 22.28 -11.32
N GLY A 13 -2.44 23.18 -11.08
CA GLY A 13 -1.09 22.85 -10.68
C GLY A 13 -1.04 22.05 -9.36
N LYS A 14 -1.87 22.42 -8.39
CA LYS A 14 -2.00 21.73 -7.11
C LYS A 14 -2.49 20.29 -7.26
N THR A 15 -3.36 19.98 -8.23
CA THR A 15 -3.85 18.61 -8.44
C THR A 15 -2.74 17.61 -8.78
N ASN A 16 -1.59 18.09 -9.30
CA ASN A 16 -0.41 17.22 -9.51
C ASN A 16 0.12 16.62 -8.21
N ALA A 17 -0.18 17.19 -7.05
CA ALA A 17 0.18 16.61 -5.76
C ALA A 17 -0.50 15.25 -5.50
N LEU A 18 -1.65 14.99 -6.14
CA LEU A 18 -2.36 13.70 -6.07
C LEU A 18 -1.55 12.57 -6.70
N LEU A 19 -0.61 12.86 -7.60
CA LEU A 19 0.28 11.88 -8.23
C LEU A 19 1.45 11.46 -7.32
N CYS A 20 1.63 12.10 -6.17
CA CYS A 20 2.70 11.77 -5.24
C CYS A 20 2.41 10.46 -4.51
N CYS A 21 3.25 9.44 -4.72
CA CYS A 21 3.17 8.14 -4.02
C CYS A 21 3.83 8.15 -2.63
N GLN A 22 4.32 9.29 -2.16
CA GLN A 22 4.97 9.49 -0.87
C GLN A 22 6.22 8.61 -0.61
N CYS A 23 6.91 8.18 -1.67
CA CYS A 23 8.10 7.33 -1.57
C CYS A 23 9.32 7.99 -0.91
N ASN A 24 9.25 9.28 -0.62
CA ASN A 24 10.28 10.10 0.04
C ASN A 24 11.63 10.21 -0.69
N LEU A 25 11.80 9.68 -1.88
CA LEU A 25 13.05 9.77 -2.65
C LEU A 25 13.47 11.20 -2.97
N CYS A 26 12.51 12.12 -3.10
CA CYS A 26 12.78 13.54 -3.34
C CYS A 26 13.49 14.22 -2.15
N GLU A 27 13.25 13.75 -0.92
CA GLU A 27 13.89 14.25 0.30
C GLU A 27 15.20 13.52 0.56
N TYR A 28 15.14 12.19 0.66
CA TYR A 28 16.27 11.36 1.07
C TYR A 28 17.37 11.24 0.02
N PHE A 29 17.03 11.25 -1.25
CA PHE A 29 18.00 10.98 -2.30
C PHE A 29 18.31 12.18 -3.16
N SER A 30 17.30 12.96 -3.58
CA SER A 30 17.44 13.93 -4.65
C SER A 30 17.65 15.37 -4.19
N CYS A 31 17.29 15.73 -2.96
CA CYS A 31 17.40 17.10 -2.48
C CYS A 31 18.75 17.36 -1.79
N PRO A 32 19.67 18.16 -2.41
CA PRO A 32 20.95 18.49 -1.79
C PRO A 32 20.79 19.51 -0.64
N ALA A 33 19.67 20.26 -0.63
CA ALA A 33 19.41 21.32 0.35
C ALA A 33 18.66 20.85 1.60
N GLY A 34 18.38 19.55 1.73
CA GLY A 34 17.64 19.01 2.88
C GLY A 34 16.20 19.50 3.00
N LEU A 35 15.59 19.98 1.91
CA LEU A 35 14.20 20.41 1.90
C LEU A 35 13.26 19.20 1.94
N HIS A 36 11.99 19.47 2.27
CA HIS A 36 10.96 18.45 2.40
C HIS A 36 9.85 18.53 1.30
N PRO A 37 10.17 18.26 0.02
CA PRO A 37 9.20 18.38 -1.08
C PRO A 37 7.98 17.46 -0.91
N ARG A 38 8.13 16.33 -0.22
CA ARG A 38 7.03 15.42 0.11
C ARG A 38 6.00 16.09 1.01
N LEU A 39 6.44 16.83 2.03
CA LEU A 39 5.53 17.53 2.93
C LEU A 39 4.72 18.59 2.19
N ASN A 40 5.32 19.32 1.26
CA ASN A 40 4.59 20.26 0.40
C ASN A 40 3.54 19.54 -0.45
N ASN A 41 3.89 18.38 -1.04
CA ASN A 41 2.90 17.60 -1.79
C ASN A 41 1.77 17.10 -0.89
N LEU A 42 2.07 16.70 0.34
CA LEU A 42 1.06 16.25 1.29
C LEU A 42 0.11 17.40 1.68
N TYR A 43 0.66 18.60 1.92
CA TYR A 43 -0.12 19.80 2.19
C TYR A 43 -1.09 20.10 1.04
N PHE A 44 -0.58 20.20 -0.21
CA PHE A 44 -1.44 20.46 -1.38
C PHE A 44 -2.43 19.33 -1.64
N ARG A 45 -2.07 18.07 -1.39
CA ARG A 45 -2.99 16.95 -1.52
C ARG A 45 -4.17 17.07 -0.57
N ASN A 46 -3.95 17.50 0.67
CA ASN A 46 -5.01 17.72 1.63
C ASN A 46 -5.91 18.88 1.20
N GLU A 47 -5.32 20.00 0.75
CA GLU A 47 -6.06 21.16 0.25
C GLU A 47 -6.96 20.81 -0.95
N VAL A 48 -6.38 20.11 -1.95
CA VAL A 48 -7.09 19.64 -3.15
C VAL A 48 -8.23 18.68 -2.79
N SER A 49 -8.00 17.79 -1.81
CA SER A 49 -9.01 16.83 -1.34
C SER A 49 -10.18 17.54 -0.64
N GLN A 50 -9.90 18.58 0.17
CA GLN A 50 -10.95 19.39 0.82
C GLN A 50 -11.81 20.14 -0.21
N GLN A 51 -11.20 20.63 -1.29
CA GLN A 51 -11.87 21.30 -2.39
C GLN A 51 -12.55 20.32 -3.37
N LYS A 52 -12.45 18.99 -3.13
CA LYS A 52 -12.96 17.91 -4.00
C LYS A 52 -12.45 17.98 -5.43
N LEU A 53 -11.29 18.62 -5.66
CA LEU A 53 -10.64 18.66 -6.95
C LEU A 53 -10.02 17.29 -7.26
N ARG A 54 -9.97 16.95 -8.56
CA ARG A 54 -9.38 15.70 -9.06
C ARG A 54 -8.29 16.01 -10.07
N TYR A 55 -7.32 15.12 -10.14
CA TYR A 55 -6.33 15.16 -11.22
C TYR A 55 -7.01 14.75 -12.53
N GLU A 56 -6.96 15.62 -13.51
CA GLU A 56 -7.45 15.32 -14.86
C GLU A 56 -6.30 14.78 -15.71
N ARG A 57 -6.51 13.60 -16.24
CA ARG A 57 -5.56 12.96 -17.14
C ARG A 57 -5.59 13.65 -18.49
N LYS A 58 -4.45 14.20 -18.93
CA LYS A 58 -4.35 14.98 -20.18
C LYS A 58 -4.28 14.13 -21.44
N THR A 59 -3.86 12.87 -21.32
CA THR A 59 -3.69 11.93 -22.44
C THR A 59 -4.10 10.53 -21.99
N GLU A 60 -4.60 9.72 -22.91
CA GLU A 60 -4.92 8.30 -22.64
C GLU A 60 -3.66 7.46 -22.48
N THR A 61 -2.62 7.78 -23.22
CA THR A 61 -1.34 7.06 -23.23
C THR A 61 -0.19 8.00 -22.87
N TYR A 62 0.77 7.48 -22.12
CA TYR A 62 2.00 8.20 -21.77
C TYR A 62 3.21 7.42 -22.28
N GLU A 63 3.99 8.06 -23.11
CA GLU A 63 5.27 7.49 -23.55
C GLU A 63 6.34 7.73 -22.47
N THR A 64 7.21 6.73 -22.32
CA THR A 64 8.35 6.83 -21.42
C THR A 64 9.38 7.80 -22.00
N ARG A 65 9.78 8.80 -21.23
CA ARG A 65 10.83 9.74 -21.64
C ARG A 65 12.16 9.00 -21.83
N SER A 66 12.91 9.33 -22.89
CA SER A 66 14.23 8.74 -23.18
C SER A 66 15.23 8.87 -22.00
N ALA A 67 15.13 9.97 -21.24
CA ALA A 67 15.96 10.20 -20.06
C ALA A 67 15.58 9.35 -18.82
N ARG A 68 14.55 8.49 -18.88
CA ARG A 68 14.08 7.72 -17.71
C ARG A 68 15.17 6.83 -17.13
N GLU A 69 15.92 6.14 -17.99
CA GLU A 69 16.95 5.20 -17.57
C GLU A 69 18.07 5.90 -16.76
N TYR A 70 18.43 7.12 -17.13
CA TYR A 70 19.43 7.93 -16.41
C TYR A 70 18.92 8.55 -15.11
N ARG A 71 17.62 8.44 -14.82
CA ARG A 71 16.98 8.99 -13.62
C ARG A 71 16.59 7.94 -12.59
N LYS A 72 16.92 6.68 -12.84
CA LYS A 72 16.73 5.62 -11.87
C LYS A 72 17.64 5.83 -10.66
N VAL A 73 17.11 5.58 -9.48
CA VAL A 73 17.88 5.64 -8.24
C VAL A 73 18.68 4.34 -8.09
N PRO A 74 20.03 4.39 -8.03
CA PRO A 74 20.83 3.20 -7.80
C PRO A 74 20.57 2.62 -6.41
N SER A 75 20.10 1.37 -6.33
CA SER A 75 19.66 0.73 -5.07
C SER A 75 20.76 0.74 -4.00
N LYS A 76 22.01 0.42 -4.38
CA LYS A 76 23.15 0.42 -3.44
C LYS A 76 23.43 1.79 -2.82
N ARG A 77 23.30 2.87 -3.60
CA ARG A 77 23.45 4.23 -3.07
C ARG A 77 22.31 4.62 -2.14
N LEU A 78 21.09 4.18 -2.44
CA LEU A 78 19.94 4.42 -1.57
C LEU A 78 20.11 3.66 -0.25
N ILE A 79 20.49 2.39 -0.30
CA ILE A 79 20.78 1.54 0.87
C ILE A 79 21.83 2.20 1.77
N ALA A 80 22.94 2.65 1.19
CA ALA A 80 23.99 3.35 1.94
C ALA A 80 23.48 4.64 2.58
N ARG A 81 22.70 5.43 1.84
CA ARG A 81 22.13 6.69 2.35
C ARG A 81 21.12 6.50 3.47
N LEU A 82 20.42 5.36 3.48
CA LEU A 82 19.49 4.97 4.55
C LEU A 82 20.19 4.32 5.76
N GLY A 83 21.52 4.12 5.71
CA GLY A 83 22.27 3.44 6.77
C GLY A 83 22.03 1.93 6.82
N LEU A 84 21.48 1.34 5.74
CA LEU A 84 21.10 -0.08 5.70
C LEU A 84 22.16 -1.01 5.11
N THR A 85 23.38 -0.54 4.88
CA THR A 85 24.45 -1.34 4.24
C THR A 85 24.76 -2.62 5.00
N ALA A 86 24.71 -2.58 6.34
CA ALA A 86 24.95 -3.78 7.17
C ALA A 86 23.87 -4.86 7.02
N PHE A 87 22.69 -4.48 6.56
CA PHE A 87 21.54 -5.38 6.37
C PHE A 87 21.36 -5.80 4.90
N ASP A 88 22.19 -5.29 3.97
CA ASP A 88 22.15 -5.63 2.54
C ASP A 88 22.84 -6.98 2.30
N CYS A 89 22.24 -8.03 2.81
CA CYS A 89 22.70 -9.40 2.69
C CYS A 89 21.68 -10.28 1.97
N LYS A 90 22.11 -11.45 1.51
CA LYS A 90 21.20 -12.44 0.95
C LYS A 90 20.27 -12.96 2.04
N ALA A 91 18.97 -12.92 1.78
CA ALA A 91 17.93 -13.49 2.64
C ALA A 91 17.22 -14.62 1.86
N PRO A 92 17.82 -15.82 1.79
CA PRO A 92 17.16 -16.94 1.11
C PRO A 92 15.88 -17.29 1.84
N MET A 93 14.83 -17.57 1.07
CA MET A 93 13.59 -18.08 1.64
C MET A 93 13.86 -19.49 2.17
N THR A 94 13.63 -19.66 3.46
CA THR A 94 13.69 -20.97 4.12
C THR A 94 12.29 -21.35 4.55
N ASP A 95 11.93 -22.60 4.36
CA ASP A 95 10.72 -23.15 4.94
C ASP A 95 10.95 -23.31 6.44
N THR A 96 10.30 -22.49 7.24
CA THR A 96 10.45 -22.48 8.70
C THR A 96 9.55 -23.50 9.39
N GLY A 97 8.62 -24.13 8.66
CA GLY A 97 7.75 -25.19 9.17
C GLY A 97 7.00 -24.80 10.46
N LEU A 98 6.49 -23.57 10.56
CA LEU A 98 5.73 -23.14 11.73
C LEU A 98 4.40 -23.91 11.77
N GLU A 99 4.25 -24.78 12.74
CA GLU A 99 2.97 -25.41 13.07
C GLU A 99 2.14 -24.43 13.92
N VAL A 100 1.07 -23.91 13.34
CA VAL A 100 0.16 -23.01 14.02
C VAL A 100 -1.15 -23.74 14.26
N LYS A 101 -1.59 -23.82 15.53
CA LYS A 101 -2.81 -24.52 15.91
C LYS A 101 -4.06 -23.65 15.83
N ASN A 102 -3.92 -22.36 16.15
CA ASN A 102 -5.04 -21.42 16.14
C ASN A 102 -4.63 -20.15 15.41
N VAL A 103 -5.54 -19.59 14.62
CA VAL A 103 -5.35 -18.33 13.92
C VAL A 103 -6.55 -17.42 14.08
N HIS A 104 -6.30 -16.12 14.18
CA HIS A 104 -7.30 -15.07 14.14
C HIS A 104 -7.17 -14.32 12.83
N ILE A 105 -8.13 -14.47 11.93
CA ILE A 105 -8.08 -13.89 10.58
C ILE A 105 -9.00 -12.68 10.53
N ALA A 106 -8.43 -11.49 10.36
CA ALA A 106 -9.19 -10.26 10.24
C ALA A 106 -9.97 -10.23 8.93
N LEU A 107 -11.24 -9.82 8.98
CA LEU A 107 -12.08 -9.60 7.80
C LEU A 107 -11.74 -8.30 7.05
N GLY A 108 -11.06 -7.36 7.71
CA GLY A 108 -10.61 -6.10 7.14
C GLY A 108 -9.09 -5.99 7.08
N GLN A 109 -8.43 -6.68 6.14
CA GLN A 109 -6.96 -6.68 5.99
C GLN A 109 -6.44 -5.66 4.99
N CYS A 110 -7.30 -5.09 4.13
CA CYS A 110 -6.93 -4.22 3.03
C CYS A 110 -7.58 -2.84 3.17
N VAL A 111 -7.03 -1.85 2.44
CA VAL A 111 -7.69 -0.56 2.25
C VAL A 111 -8.90 -0.79 1.33
N GLY A 112 -10.09 -0.73 1.91
CA GLY A 112 -11.35 -1.00 1.20
C GLY A 112 -12.45 -1.40 2.17
N ALA A 113 -13.49 -2.02 1.64
CA ALA A 113 -14.57 -2.56 2.46
C ALA A 113 -14.09 -3.83 3.19
N PRO A 114 -14.47 -4.04 4.46
CA PRO A 114 -14.25 -5.32 5.12
C PRO A 114 -15.05 -6.42 4.43
N CYS A 115 -14.56 -7.66 4.55
CA CYS A 115 -15.27 -8.84 4.09
C CYS A 115 -16.45 -9.18 4.98
N GLU A 116 -17.49 -9.77 4.40
CA GLU A 116 -18.53 -10.49 5.13
C GLU A 116 -18.13 -11.96 5.24
N PRO A 117 -18.25 -12.58 6.43
CA PRO A 117 -17.98 -14.01 6.58
C PRO A 117 -18.98 -14.83 5.75
N ILE A 118 -18.47 -15.85 5.07
CA ILE A 118 -19.29 -16.81 4.29
C ILE A 118 -19.30 -18.20 4.90
N VAL A 119 -18.75 -18.31 6.10
CA VAL A 119 -18.68 -19.52 6.92
C VAL A 119 -19.40 -19.28 8.26
N SER A 120 -19.77 -20.35 8.96
CA SER A 120 -20.42 -20.31 10.26
C SER A 120 -19.53 -20.96 11.32
N VAL A 121 -19.77 -20.62 12.59
CA VAL A 121 -19.12 -21.29 13.72
C VAL A 121 -19.40 -22.77 13.69
N GLY A 122 -18.38 -23.61 13.80
CA GLY A 122 -18.45 -25.07 13.70
C GLY A 122 -18.16 -25.63 12.31
N ASP A 123 -18.10 -24.79 11.25
CA ASP A 123 -17.73 -25.24 9.90
C ASP A 123 -16.28 -25.69 9.86
N HIS A 124 -16.00 -26.77 9.13
CA HIS A 124 -14.63 -27.15 8.77
C HIS A 124 -14.20 -26.44 7.50
N VAL A 125 -12.99 -25.87 7.51
CA VAL A 125 -12.39 -25.14 6.37
C VAL A 125 -11.01 -25.72 6.07
N GLU A 126 -10.64 -25.67 4.80
CA GLU A 126 -9.31 -26.05 4.33
C GLU A 126 -8.40 -24.82 4.15
N ALA A 127 -7.09 -24.99 4.34
CA ALA A 127 -6.12 -23.95 4.06
C ALA A 127 -6.26 -23.47 2.59
N GLY A 128 -6.38 -22.15 2.40
CA GLY A 128 -6.65 -21.52 1.10
C GLY A 128 -8.14 -21.39 0.76
N GLN A 129 -9.05 -21.99 1.51
CA GLN A 129 -10.49 -21.83 1.29
C GLN A 129 -10.92 -20.39 1.57
N MET A 130 -11.76 -19.82 0.70
CA MET A 130 -12.36 -18.50 0.93
C MET A 130 -13.33 -18.59 2.14
N ILE A 131 -13.12 -17.70 3.11
CA ILE A 131 -13.92 -17.61 4.34
C ILE A 131 -14.62 -16.25 4.49
N GLY A 132 -14.20 -15.25 3.72
CA GLY A 132 -14.80 -13.92 3.70
C GLY A 132 -14.88 -13.36 2.27
N LYS A 133 -16.04 -12.81 1.91
CA LYS A 133 -16.34 -12.25 0.59
C LYS A 133 -16.56 -10.74 0.68
N ILE A 134 -16.12 -10.00 -0.35
CA ILE A 134 -16.46 -8.58 -0.50
C ILE A 134 -17.86 -8.46 -1.10
N GLN A 135 -18.64 -7.49 -0.61
CA GLN A 135 -19.92 -7.13 -1.19
C GLN A 135 -19.74 -6.65 -2.63
N ASP A 136 -20.68 -7.03 -3.50
CA ASP A 136 -20.66 -6.65 -4.91
C ASP A 136 -20.61 -5.12 -5.07
N GLY A 137 -19.75 -4.64 -5.98
CA GLY A 137 -19.55 -3.22 -6.24
C GLY A 137 -18.65 -2.48 -5.25
N LYS A 138 -18.18 -3.11 -4.17
CA LYS A 138 -17.20 -2.53 -3.24
C LYS A 138 -15.77 -2.93 -3.63
N LEU A 139 -14.83 -2.00 -3.37
CA LEU A 139 -13.40 -2.29 -3.52
C LEU A 139 -12.90 -3.07 -2.31
N GLY A 140 -12.20 -4.17 -2.53
CA GLY A 140 -11.60 -4.98 -1.48
C GLY A 140 -11.04 -6.29 -2.04
N ALA A 141 -10.55 -7.15 -1.16
CA ALA A 141 -10.05 -8.48 -1.51
C ALA A 141 -10.67 -9.53 -0.60
N PRO A 142 -11.03 -10.72 -1.13
CA PRO A 142 -11.56 -11.81 -0.31
C PRO A 142 -10.53 -12.30 0.70
N VAL A 143 -10.99 -12.87 1.80
CA VAL A 143 -10.16 -13.43 2.86
C VAL A 143 -10.25 -14.95 2.84
N HIS A 144 -9.08 -15.59 3.01
CA HIS A 144 -8.94 -17.05 2.94
C HIS A 144 -8.41 -17.62 4.25
N ALA A 145 -8.74 -18.87 4.55
CA ALA A 145 -8.18 -19.60 5.69
C ALA A 145 -6.69 -19.83 5.49
N SER A 146 -5.87 -19.53 6.50
CA SER A 146 -4.43 -19.77 6.47
C SER A 146 -4.04 -21.16 6.95
N ILE A 147 -4.90 -21.83 7.69
CA ILE A 147 -4.76 -23.24 8.14
C ILE A 147 -6.06 -23.98 7.87
N SER A 148 -5.99 -25.32 7.80
CA SER A 148 -7.18 -26.18 7.86
C SER A 148 -7.60 -26.35 9.32
N GLY A 149 -8.91 -26.37 9.57
CA GLY A 149 -9.46 -26.54 10.92
C GLY A 149 -10.92 -26.14 11.02
N ASN A 150 -11.42 -26.04 12.25
CA ASN A 150 -12.80 -25.67 12.50
C ASN A 150 -12.90 -24.18 12.86
N VAL A 151 -13.96 -23.52 12.39
CA VAL A 151 -14.30 -22.14 12.77
C VAL A 151 -14.77 -22.16 14.22
N LEU A 152 -13.99 -21.56 15.12
CA LEU A 152 -14.28 -21.54 16.56
C LEU A 152 -15.15 -20.35 16.95
N SER A 153 -14.88 -19.19 16.37
CA SER A 153 -15.64 -17.95 16.63
C SER A 153 -15.64 -17.01 15.44
N ILE A 154 -16.67 -16.16 15.34
CA ILE A 154 -16.78 -15.05 14.40
C ILE A 154 -17.25 -13.85 15.21
N ALA A 155 -16.33 -12.98 15.61
CA ALA A 155 -16.61 -11.83 16.44
C ALA A 155 -15.62 -10.69 16.15
N ASP A 156 -16.00 -9.45 16.45
CA ASP A 156 -15.16 -8.25 16.40
C ASP A 156 -14.41 -8.03 15.07
N GLY A 157 -14.99 -8.53 13.96
CA GLY A 157 -14.36 -8.42 12.64
C GLY A 157 -13.27 -9.46 12.38
N TYR A 158 -13.21 -10.54 13.14
CA TYR A 158 -12.27 -11.65 12.99
C TYR A 158 -13.01 -12.99 12.88
N ILE A 159 -12.36 -13.93 12.19
CA ILE A 159 -12.70 -15.35 12.20
C ILE A 159 -11.57 -16.09 12.90
N GLU A 160 -11.89 -16.85 13.93
CA GLU A 160 -10.95 -17.74 14.64
C GLU A 160 -11.09 -19.15 14.09
N ILE A 161 -9.94 -19.75 13.70
CA ILE A 161 -9.89 -21.14 13.20
C ILE A 161 -8.90 -21.90 14.07
N GLY A 162 -9.33 -23.08 14.54
CA GLY A 162 -8.50 -24.03 15.27
C GLY A 162 -8.33 -25.32 14.49
N GLY A 163 -7.08 -25.79 14.38
CA GLY A 163 -6.68 -27.02 13.69
C GLY A 163 -6.17 -28.10 14.65
#